data_5b7652bf315da6ea8d4de90a0c951f3f
#
_entry.id   5b7652bf315da6ea8d4de90a0c951f3f
#
_cell.length_a   1.000
_cell.length_b   1.000
_cell.length_c   1.000
_cell.angle_alpha   90.00
_cell.angle_beta   90.00
_cell.angle_gamma   90.00
#
_symmetry.space_group_name_H-M   'P 1'
#
loop_
_entity.id
_entity.type
_entity.pdbx_description
1 polymer ?
#
loop_
_entity_poly.entity_id
_entity_poly.type
_entity_poly.pdbx_seq_one_letter_code
_entity_poly.pdbx_strand_id
1 'polypeptide(L)'
;NTSKVTPEIDLGLKGILYIELIAHGANRDNYSGNAAMLDNPAWELVHALASIKDKDGKIIIDGWYDDFIEPDETDIDLIRTICEETDEKDLLENLGVDHFANHKSMFEVLCERYYGATATINGLVSGYTGEGSKTIVPASAMAKIDFRLPAGFDDLKQLERLKAHLAKHGFGD
;
A
#
# COMPACT_ATOMS: atom_id res chain seq x y z
N ASN A 1 28.45 15.34 16.77
CA ASN A 1 27.35 14.44 17.08
C ASN A 1 27.72 13.05 16.62
N THR A 2 28.25 12.24 17.53
CA THR A 2 28.46 10.82 17.28
C THR A 2 27.13 10.14 17.48
N SER A 3 26.42 9.81 16.37
CA SER A 3 25.31 8.88 16.43
C SER A 3 25.84 7.57 17.04
N LYS A 4 25.37 7.20 18.21
CA LYS A 4 25.60 5.86 18.75
C LYS A 4 24.92 4.89 17.79
N VAL A 5 25.70 4.20 16.97
CA VAL A 5 25.20 3.05 16.21
C VAL A 5 24.99 1.95 17.23
N THR A 6 23.76 1.78 17.66
CA THR A 6 23.36 0.62 18.45
C THR A 6 23.27 -0.58 17.51
N PRO A 7 24.00 -1.67 17.73
CA PRO A 7 23.85 -2.87 16.90
C PRO A 7 22.44 -3.42 17.05
N GLU A 8 21.78 -3.66 15.93
CA GLU A 8 20.45 -4.27 15.88
C GLU A 8 20.55 -5.71 15.40
N ILE A 9 19.74 -6.58 15.94
CA ILE A 9 19.58 -7.96 15.49
C ILE A 9 18.11 -8.14 15.13
N ASP A 10 17.83 -8.29 13.82
CA ASP A 10 16.51 -8.63 13.34
C ASP A 10 16.20 -10.09 13.64
N LEU A 11 15.14 -10.34 14.39
CA LEU A 11 14.67 -11.70 14.72
C LEU A 11 13.78 -12.29 13.61
N GLY A 12 13.35 -11.46 12.66
CA GLY A 12 12.54 -11.84 11.52
C GLY A 12 12.27 -10.66 10.59
N LEU A 13 11.78 -10.95 9.42
CA LEU A 13 11.39 -9.95 8.42
C LEU A 13 9.95 -10.23 7.97
N LYS A 14 9.21 -9.16 7.68
CA LYS A 14 7.90 -9.29 7.03
C LYS A 14 8.08 -9.80 5.61
N GLY A 15 7.15 -10.64 5.17
CA GLY A 15 7.03 -11.04 3.77
C GLY A 15 6.66 -9.87 2.88
N ILE A 16 6.76 -10.08 1.58
CA ILE A 16 6.35 -9.10 0.57
C ILE A 16 5.58 -9.80 -0.55
N LEU A 17 4.42 -9.25 -0.89
CA LEU A 17 3.70 -9.56 -2.12
C LEU A 17 3.75 -8.31 -3.01
N TYR A 18 4.44 -8.41 -4.14
CA TYR A 18 4.55 -7.33 -5.13
C TYR A 18 3.72 -7.67 -6.35
N ILE A 19 2.85 -6.75 -6.78
CA ILE A 19 1.94 -6.94 -7.91
C ILE A 19 1.96 -5.74 -8.86
N GLU A 20 1.54 -6.00 -10.09
CA GLU A 20 1.10 -4.97 -11.04
C GLU A 20 -0.39 -5.17 -11.34
N LEU A 21 -1.18 -4.10 -11.21
CA LEU A 21 -2.55 -4.04 -11.70
C LEU A 21 -2.56 -3.25 -12.99
N ILE A 22 -3.10 -3.85 -14.05
CA ILE A 22 -3.19 -3.22 -15.36
C ILE A 22 -4.65 -3.23 -15.79
N ALA A 23 -5.21 -2.04 -15.98
CA ALA A 23 -6.52 -1.87 -16.58
C ALA A 23 -6.35 -1.56 -18.09
N HIS A 24 -7.09 -2.25 -18.93
CA HIS A 24 -7.08 -2.10 -20.36
C HIS A 24 -8.39 -1.49 -20.85
N GLY A 25 -8.30 -0.44 -21.68
CA GLY A 25 -9.43 0.16 -22.36
C GLY A 25 -9.40 -0.14 -23.85
N ALA A 26 -9.62 0.89 -24.68
CA ALA A 26 -9.52 0.78 -26.13
C ALA A 26 -8.09 0.41 -26.56
N ASN A 27 -7.94 -0.11 -27.79
CA ASN A 27 -6.63 -0.52 -28.35
C ASN A 27 -5.64 0.63 -28.64
N ARG A 28 -6.06 1.87 -28.39
CA ARG A 28 -5.27 3.11 -28.55
C ARG A 28 -5.88 4.24 -27.75
N ASP A 29 -5.10 5.28 -27.47
CA ASP A 29 -5.60 6.53 -26.91
C ASP A 29 -6.64 7.16 -27.84
N ASN A 30 -7.71 7.66 -27.26
CA ASN A 30 -8.79 8.31 -27.96
C ASN A 30 -8.96 9.76 -27.52
N TYR A 31 -9.57 10.59 -28.38
CA TYR A 31 -9.95 11.94 -28.01
C TYR A 31 -10.97 11.93 -26.85
N SER A 32 -10.74 12.73 -25.81
CA SER A 32 -11.58 12.76 -24.61
C SER A 32 -13.03 13.20 -24.85
N GLY A 33 -13.31 13.87 -25.97
CA GLY A 33 -14.69 14.14 -26.40
C GLY A 33 -15.52 12.86 -26.64
N ASN A 34 -14.87 11.72 -26.83
CA ASN A 34 -15.50 10.41 -27.00
C ASN A 34 -15.68 9.67 -25.65
N ALA A 35 -15.37 10.29 -24.50
CA ALA A 35 -15.39 9.63 -23.19
C ALA A 35 -16.73 9.00 -22.81
N ALA A 36 -17.85 9.54 -23.33
CA ALA A 36 -19.17 8.94 -23.11
C ALA A 36 -19.39 7.60 -23.85
N MET A 37 -18.49 7.23 -24.77
CA MET A 37 -18.58 6.02 -25.60
C MET A 37 -17.52 4.97 -25.24
N LEU A 38 -16.62 5.28 -24.29
CA LEU A 38 -15.44 4.47 -23.99
C LEU A 38 -15.25 4.33 -22.48
N ASP A 39 -14.96 3.13 -22.05
CA ASP A 39 -14.48 2.92 -20.69
C ASP A 39 -13.10 3.53 -20.53
N ASN A 40 -12.86 4.17 -19.39
CA ASN A 40 -11.60 4.82 -19.10
C ASN A 40 -10.82 3.97 -18.06
N PRO A 41 -9.76 3.27 -18.51
CA PRO A 41 -9.00 2.38 -17.63
C PRO A 41 -8.33 3.11 -16.46
N ALA A 42 -8.11 4.41 -16.57
CA ALA A 42 -7.58 5.19 -15.44
C ALA A 42 -8.61 5.29 -14.29
N TRP A 43 -9.89 5.51 -14.61
CA TRP A 43 -10.95 5.50 -13.60
C TRP A 43 -11.18 4.11 -13.03
N GLU A 44 -11.16 3.08 -13.88
CA GLU A 44 -11.28 1.69 -13.44
C GLU A 44 -10.17 1.33 -12.44
N LEU A 45 -8.92 1.64 -12.77
CA LEU A 45 -7.79 1.41 -11.87
C LEU A 45 -7.92 2.19 -10.56
N VAL A 46 -8.34 3.46 -10.60
CA VAL A 46 -8.55 4.28 -9.39
C VAL A 46 -9.60 3.64 -8.48
N HIS A 47 -10.73 3.17 -9.04
CA HIS A 47 -11.76 2.50 -8.25
C HIS A 47 -11.29 1.15 -7.69
N ALA A 48 -10.55 0.36 -8.47
CA ALA A 48 -9.93 -0.87 -8.01
C ALA A 48 -8.97 -0.60 -6.83
N LEU A 49 -8.09 0.38 -6.94
CA LEU A 49 -7.17 0.79 -5.87
C LEU A 49 -7.91 1.27 -4.61
N ALA A 50 -8.97 2.05 -4.78
CA ALA A 50 -9.80 2.54 -3.66
C ALA A 50 -10.57 1.41 -2.96
N SER A 51 -10.81 0.27 -3.62
CA SER A 51 -11.41 -0.91 -2.99
C SER A 51 -10.43 -1.71 -2.13
N ILE A 52 -9.12 -1.57 -2.35
CA ILE A 52 -8.07 -2.31 -1.63
C ILE A 52 -7.79 -1.73 -0.24
N LYS A 53 -7.79 -0.41 -0.12
CA LYS A 53 -7.36 0.30 1.09
C LYS A 53 -8.26 1.51 1.33
N ASP A 54 -8.72 1.69 2.56
CA ASP A 54 -9.55 2.83 2.95
C ASP A 54 -8.72 4.11 3.17
N LYS A 55 -9.43 5.22 3.40
CA LYS A 55 -8.83 6.53 3.66
C LYS A 55 -8.01 6.58 4.97
N ASP A 56 -8.27 5.68 5.91
CA ASP A 56 -7.61 5.61 7.20
C ASP A 56 -6.37 4.69 7.15
N GLY A 57 -6.09 4.12 5.97
CA GLY A 57 -4.89 3.31 5.71
C GLY A 57 -5.06 1.82 5.95
N LYS A 58 -6.26 1.35 6.30
CA LYS A 58 -6.54 -0.07 6.52
C LYS A 58 -6.78 -0.79 5.19
N ILE A 59 -6.19 -1.97 5.02
CA ILE A 59 -6.49 -2.86 3.91
C ILE A 59 -7.90 -3.44 4.13
N ILE A 60 -8.77 -3.29 3.13
CA ILE A 60 -10.18 -3.69 3.21
C ILE A 60 -10.54 -4.84 2.27
N ILE A 61 -9.52 -5.60 1.83
CA ILE A 61 -9.70 -6.83 1.07
C ILE A 61 -10.40 -7.87 1.96
N ASP A 62 -11.44 -8.52 1.43
CA ASP A 62 -12.21 -9.53 2.14
C ASP A 62 -11.30 -10.68 2.64
N GLY A 63 -11.37 -10.99 3.92
CA GLY A 63 -10.60 -12.06 4.55
C GLY A 63 -9.09 -11.77 4.69
N TRP A 64 -8.61 -10.55 4.37
CA TRP A 64 -7.20 -10.22 4.41
C TRP A 64 -6.52 -10.56 5.73
N TYR A 65 -7.21 -10.35 6.84
CA TYR A 65 -6.68 -10.54 8.20
C TYR A 65 -7.06 -11.88 8.86
N ASP A 66 -7.68 -12.82 8.12
CA ASP A 66 -8.14 -14.10 8.71
C ASP A 66 -7.02 -14.93 9.32
N ASP A 67 -5.80 -14.81 8.80
CA ASP A 67 -4.62 -15.53 9.28
C ASP A 67 -3.68 -14.61 10.09
N PHE A 68 -4.13 -13.42 10.48
CA PHE A 68 -3.31 -12.48 11.24
C PHE A 68 -3.03 -13.02 12.64
N ILE A 69 -1.77 -13.03 13.00
CA ILE A 69 -1.32 -13.39 14.34
C ILE A 69 -1.09 -12.09 15.11
N GLU A 70 -1.93 -11.85 16.11
CA GLU A 70 -1.78 -10.67 16.96
C GLU A 70 -0.46 -10.74 17.72
N PRO A 71 0.28 -9.62 17.86
CA PRO A 71 1.48 -9.55 18.69
C PRO A 71 1.14 -9.86 20.15
N ASP A 72 1.97 -10.64 20.81
CA ASP A 72 1.81 -10.98 22.22
C ASP A 72 2.36 -9.86 23.15
N GLU A 73 2.27 -10.07 24.48
CA GLU A 73 2.77 -9.10 25.46
C GLU A 73 4.28 -8.85 25.30
N THR A 74 5.07 -9.86 24.94
CA THR A 74 6.51 -9.72 24.73
C THR A 74 6.80 -8.84 23.54
N ASP A 75 6.07 -9.03 22.44
CA ASP A 75 6.17 -8.21 21.23
C ASP A 75 5.84 -6.75 21.53
N ILE A 76 4.77 -6.53 22.28
CA ILE A 76 4.33 -5.18 22.68
C ILE A 76 5.35 -4.50 23.60
N ASP A 77 5.94 -5.22 24.54
CA ASP A 77 6.97 -4.68 25.42
C ASP A 77 8.27 -4.35 24.68
N LEU A 78 8.62 -5.11 23.64
CA LEU A 78 9.72 -4.77 22.73
C LEU A 78 9.45 -3.43 22.01
N ILE A 79 8.23 -3.22 21.51
CA ILE A 79 7.88 -1.94 20.88
C ILE A 79 7.94 -0.77 21.88
N ARG A 80 7.49 -0.96 23.13
CA ARG A 80 7.62 0.06 24.17
C ARG A 80 9.08 0.44 24.41
N THR A 81 9.95 -0.58 24.52
CA THR A 81 11.39 -0.37 24.69
C THR A 81 11.97 0.42 23.51
N ILE A 82 11.61 0.07 22.27
CA ILE A 82 12.06 0.80 21.08
C ILE A 82 11.57 2.26 21.13
N CYS A 83 10.33 2.51 21.57
CA CYS A 83 9.81 3.86 21.73
C CYS A 83 10.61 4.67 22.77
N GLU A 84 11.00 4.06 23.89
CA GLU A 84 11.78 4.74 24.93
C GLU A 84 13.20 5.07 24.48
N GLU A 85 13.79 4.27 23.62
CA GLU A 85 15.14 4.44 23.08
C GLU A 85 15.20 5.32 21.82
N THR A 86 14.07 5.60 21.18
CA THR A 86 13.97 6.35 19.93
C THR A 86 13.56 7.80 20.18
N ASP A 87 14.34 8.75 19.67
CA ASP A 87 13.92 10.15 19.63
C ASP A 87 12.93 10.35 18.50
N GLU A 88 11.67 10.65 18.85
CA GLU A 88 10.59 10.85 17.88
C GLU A 88 10.90 11.97 16.89
N LYS A 89 11.49 13.06 17.36
CA LYS A 89 11.83 14.21 16.53
C LYS A 89 12.89 13.85 15.49
N ASP A 90 13.95 13.16 15.92
CA ASP A 90 15.00 12.69 15.01
C ASP A 90 14.44 11.71 13.98
N LEU A 91 13.50 10.85 14.38
CA LEU A 91 12.83 9.91 13.47
C LEU A 91 11.99 10.64 12.42
N LEU A 92 11.18 11.63 12.82
CA LEU A 92 10.36 12.43 11.89
C LEU A 92 11.26 13.25 10.94
N GLU A 93 12.33 13.87 11.44
CA GLU A 93 13.32 14.58 10.61
C GLU A 93 13.96 13.65 9.56
N ASN A 94 14.36 12.44 9.95
CA ASN A 94 14.94 11.45 9.04
C ASN A 94 13.95 10.97 7.97
N LEU A 95 12.66 10.89 8.30
CA LEU A 95 11.58 10.57 7.37
C LEU A 95 11.17 11.76 6.49
N GLY A 96 11.56 12.98 6.85
CA GLY A 96 11.22 14.21 6.14
C GLY A 96 9.75 14.61 6.29
N VAL A 97 9.15 14.34 7.46
CA VAL A 97 7.74 14.64 7.77
C VAL A 97 7.60 15.37 9.10
N ASP A 98 6.49 16.09 9.29
CA ASP A 98 6.20 16.79 10.53
C ASP A 98 5.41 15.94 11.54
N HIS A 99 4.77 14.88 11.09
CA HIS A 99 3.98 13.96 11.91
C HIS A 99 3.88 12.59 11.23
N PHE A 100 3.56 11.56 11.99
CA PHE A 100 3.29 10.23 11.47
C PHE A 100 1.96 10.17 10.71
N ALA A 101 1.83 9.16 9.85
CA ALA A 101 0.64 8.92 9.06
C ALA A 101 -0.62 8.89 9.95
N ASN A 102 -1.69 9.56 9.51
CA ASN A 102 -2.96 9.68 10.22
C ASN A 102 -2.85 10.25 11.65
N HIS A 103 -1.80 11.04 11.94
CA HIS A 103 -1.51 11.63 13.26
C HIS A 103 -1.43 10.59 14.40
N LYS A 104 -1.03 9.37 14.08
CA LYS A 104 -0.81 8.30 15.07
C LYS A 104 0.38 8.61 15.96
N SER A 105 0.39 8.05 17.16
CA SER A 105 1.54 8.08 18.05
C SER A 105 2.69 7.22 17.50
N MET A 106 3.92 7.49 17.96
CA MET A 106 5.09 6.67 17.61
C MET A 106 4.87 5.20 17.94
N PHE A 107 4.25 4.89 19.08
CA PHE A 107 3.94 3.51 19.48
C PHE A 107 3.03 2.82 18.45
N GLU A 108 1.94 3.46 18.02
CA GLU A 108 1.01 2.90 17.04
C GLU A 108 1.68 2.65 15.69
N VAL A 109 2.48 3.60 15.20
CA VAL A 109 3.17 3.42 13.90
C VAL A 109 4.25 2.36 13.96
N LEU A 110 4.93 2.19 15.10
CA LEU A 110 5.92 1.13 15.27
C LEU A 110 5.25 -0.24 15.39
N CYS A 111 4.11 -0.37 16.07
CA CYS A 111 3.31 -1.59 16.05
C CYS A 111 2.92 -1.97 14.62
N GLU A 112 2.41 -1.03 13.82
CA GLU A 112 2.07 -1.28 12.41
C GLU A 112 3.31 -1.60 11.56
N ARG A 113 4.42 -0.90 11.79
CA ARG A 113 5.66 -1.13 11.07
C ARG A 113 6.20 -2.55 11.28
N TYR A 114 6.16 -3.06 12.51
CA TYR A 114 6.74 -4.36 12.82
C TYR A 114 5.75 -5.51 12.66
N TYR A 115 4.50 -5.33 13.08
CA TYR A 115 3.50 -6.40 13.14
C TYR A 115 2.31 -6.22 12.18
N GLY A 116 2.02 -5.01 11.72
CA GLY A 116 0.88 -4.75 10.84
C GLY A 116 1.12 -5.10 9.36
N ALA A 117 0.06 -5.37 8.63
CA ALA A 117 0.10 -5.43 7.16
C ALA A 117 0.00 -4.03 6.57
N THR A 118 0.74 -3.76 5.50
CA THR A 118 0.64 -2.48 4.77
C THR A 118 0.50 -2.71 3.28
N ALA A 119 -0.19 -1.79 2.60
CA ALA A 119 -0.29 -1.73 1.15
C ALA A 119 0.21 -0.36 0.67
N THR A 120 1.15 -0.35 -0.28
CA THR A 120 1.78 0.85 -0.80
C THR A 120 1.74 0.87 -2.32
N ILE A 121 1.24 1.98 -2.89
CA ILE A 121 1.34 2.23 -4.34
C ILE A 121 2.74 2.79 -4.60
N ASN A 122 3.59 2.02 -5.27
CA ASN A 122 4.97 2.39 -5.61
C ASN A 122 5.07 3.12 -6.95
N GLY A 123 4.10 2.90 -7.83
CA GLY A 123 4.02 3.53 -9.13
C GLY A 123 2.60 3.58 -9.62
N LEU A 124 2.24 4.66 -10.29
CA LEU A 124 0.93 4.84 -10.90
C LEU A 124 1.12 5.61 -12.19
N VAL A 125 0.67 5.05 -13.30
CA VAL A 125 0.81 5.68 -14.61
C VAL A 125 -0.41 5.44 -15.48
N SER A 126 -0.90 6.52 -16.12
CA SER A 126 -1.92 6.46 -17.16
C SER A 126 -1.96 7.78 -17.90
N GLY A 127 -2.37 7.74 -19.16
CA GLY A 127 -2.57 8.92 -19.98
C GLY A 127 -1.30 9.70 -20.27
N TYR A 128 -1.45 11.00 -20.54
CA TYR A 128 -0.35 11.88 -20.90
C TYR A 128 0.24 12.58 -19.68
N THR A 129 1.53 12.40 -19.48
CA THR A 129 2.29 12.96 -18.33
C THR A 129 3.41 13.91 -18.76
N GLY A 130 3.47 14.27 -20.06
CA GLY A 130 4.47 15.22 -20.58
C GLY A 130 4.07 16.67 -20.35
N GLU A 131 4.90 17.59 -20.87
CA GLU A 131 4.64 19.03 -20.80
C GLU A 131 3.39 19.41 -21.63
N GLY A 132 2.61 20.37 -21.13
CA GLY A 132 1.35 20.81 -21.74
C GLY A 132 0.18 19.87 -21.44
N SER A 133 -0.80 19.81 -22.35
CA SER A 133 -2.01 19.01 -22.16
C SER A 133 -2.36 18.21 -23.42
N LYS A 134 -2.87 16.99 -23.22
CA LYS A 134 -3.56 16.22 -24.26
C LYS A 134 -4.89 15.75 -23.71
N THR A 135 -5.95 16.03 -24.46
CA THR A 135 -7.33 15.65 -24.10
C THR A 135 -7.60 14.23 -24.61
N ILE A 136 -7.20 13.21 -23.84
CA ILE A 136 -7.30 11.81 -24.23
C ILE A 136 -8.05 10.96 -23.20
N VAL A 137 -8.70 9.89 -23.69
CA VAL A 137 -9.03 8.70 -22.92
C VAL A 137 -7.88 7.71 -23.15
N PRO A 138 -7.10 7.33 -22.14
CA PRO A 138 -5.93 6.46 -22.33
C PRO A 138 -6.35 5.04 -22.74
N ALA A 139 -5.44 4.33 -23.41
CA ALA A 139 -5.63 2.93 -23.77
C ALA A 139 -5.43 1.98 -22.59
N SER A 140 -4.63 2.39 -21.60
CA SER A 140 -4.35 1.59 -20.40
C SER A 140 -3.98 2.44 -19.21
N ALA A 141 -4.08 1.82 -18.04
CA ALA A 141 -3.57 2.36 -16.78
C ALA A 141 -2.86 1.23 -16.01
N MET A 142 -1.82 1.57 -15.23
CA MET A 142 -1.05 0.59 -14.47
C MET A 142 -0.67 1.13 -13.11
N ALA A 143 -0.80 0.29 -12.09
CA ALA A 143 -0.29 0.54 -10.76
C ALA A 143 0.65 -0.59 -10.32
N LYS A 144 1.73 -0.22 -9.65
CA LYS A 144 2.63 -1.11 -8.93
C LYS A 144 2.35 -0.99 -7.43
N ILE A 145 2.12 -2.12 -6.78
CA ILE A 145 1.75 -2.16 -5.37
C ILE A 145 2.60 -3.20 -4.67
N ASP A 146 3.10 -2.89 -3.48
CA ASP A 146 3.60 -3.89 -2.54
C ASP A 146 2.71 -4.00 -1.31
N PHE A 147 2.56 -5.23 -0.84
CA PHE A 147 1.95 -5.55 0.44
C PHE A 147 3.05 -6.10 1.36
N ARG A 148 3.21 -5.49 2.53
CA ARG A 148 4.06 -6.08 3.57
C ARG A 148 3.22 -7.03 4.39
N LEU A 149 3.68 -8.27 4.48
CA LEU A 149 2.96 -9.39 5.06
C LEU A 149 3.56 -9.73 6.43
N PRO A 150 2.82 -9.54 7.54
CA PRO A 150 3.28 -9.95 8.86
C PRO A 150 3.29 -11.47 9.01
N ALA A 151 3.75 -11.94 10.17
CA ALA A 151 3.75 -13.36 10.51
C ALA A 151 2.35 -13.98 10.35
N GLY A 152 2.29 -15.22 9.89
CA GLY A 152 1.05 -15.95 9.64
C GLY A 152 0.46 -15.74 8.23
N PHE A 153 0.88 -14.72 7.49
CA PHE A 153 0.39 -14.50 6.13
C PHE A 153 1.17 -15.34 5.11
N ASP A 154 0.43 -16.00 4.23
CA ASP A 154 0.95 -16.69 3.05
C ASP A 154 0.72 -15.81 1.81
N ASP A 155 1.75 -15.56 1.02
CA ASP A 155 1.72 -14.64 -0.12
C ASP A 155 0.78 -15.11 -1.23
N LEU A 156 0.75 -16.40 -1.52
CA LEU A 156 -0.14 -16.98 -2.52
C LEU A 156 -1.61 -16.89 -2.09
N LYS A 157 -1.87 -17.16 -0.81
CA LYS A 157 -3.21 -17.04 -0.25
C LYS A 157 -3.71 -15.59 -0.27
N GLN A 158 -2.84 -14.64 0.05
CA GLN A 158 -3.18 -13.22 -0.02
C GLN A 158 -3.39 -12.75 -1.47
N LEU A 159 -2.62 -13.27 -2.42
CA LEU A 159 -2.85 -13.00 -3.84
C LEU A 159 -4.23 -13.51 -4.30
N GLU A 160 -4.64 -14.72 -3.90
CA GLU A 160 -5.96 -15.25 -4.25
C GLU A 160 -7.10 -14.44 -3.59
N ARG A 161 -6.93 -13.97 -2.34
CA ARG A 161 -7.89 -13.06 -1.68
C ARG A 161 -8.03 -11.75 -2.44
N LEU A 162 -6.92 -11.16 -2.87
CA LEU A 162 -6.93 -9.94 -3.67
C LEU A 162 -7.67 -10.15 -5.00
N LYS A 163 -7.36 -11.23 -5.73
CA LYS A 163 -8.05 -11.55 -6.98
C LYS A 163 -9.56 -11.74 -6.78
N ALA A 164 -9.94 -12.49 -5.76
CA ALA A 164 -11.36 -12.72 -5.43
C ALA A 164 -12.07 -11.41 -5.06
N HIS A 165 -11.40 -10.54 -4.31
CA HIS A 165 -11.91 -9.21 -3.94
C HIS A 165 -12.12 -8.33 -5.17
N LEU A 166 -11.12 -8.24 -6.04
CA LEU A 166 -11.21 -7.46 -7.28
C LEU A 166 -12.34 -7.97 -8.19
N ALA A 167 -12.44 -9.29 -8.39
CA ALA A 167 -13.52 -9.91 -9.17
C ALA A 167 -14.90 -9.61 -8.57
N LYS A 168 -15.06 -9.71 -7.26
CA LYS A 168 -16.31 -9.38 -6.55
C LYS A 168 -16.73 -7.92 -6.75
N HIS A 169 -15.78 -7.03 -6.88
CA HIS A 169 -16.00 -5.60 -7.10
C HIS A 169 -16.07 -5.21 -8.59
N GLY A 170 -16.01 -6.18 -9.52
CA GLY A 170 -16.15 -5.97 -10.95
C GLY A 170 -14.85 -5.58 -11.66
N PHE A 171 -13.69 -5.87 -11.06
CA PHE A 171 -12.35 -5.56 -11.59
C PHE A 171 -11.54 -6.80 -11.96
N GLY A 172 -12.16 -7.93 -12.20
CA GLY A 172 -11.48 -9.24 -12.27
C GLY A 172 -11.63 -9.99 -13.59
N ASP A 173 -11.63 -9.35 -14.74
CA ASP A 173 -11.68 -10.03 -16.04
C ASP A 173 -10.28 -10.28 -16.62
#